data_66468222a819419d80880b8ac5b98f3c
#
_entry.id   66468222a819419d80880b8ac5b98f3c
#
_cell.length_a   1.000
_cell.length_b   1.000
_cell.length_c   1.000
_cell.angle_alpha   90.00
_cell.angle_beta   90.00
_cell.angle_gamma   90.00
#
_symmetry.space_group_name_H-M   'P 1'
#
loop_
_entity.id
_entity.type
_entity.pdbx_description
1 polymer ?
#
loop_
_entity_poly.entity_id
_entity_poly.type
_entity_poly.pdbx_seq_one_letter_code
_entity_poly.pdbx_strand_id
1 'polypeptide(L)'
;MPKEIDNQVINKANDAIAKAGVELLRKEPFYAHILSGLSRIVTEEIPTMAVSFKNDGFCLWINPTFTLKELSEKERIAVLKHELLHLVFKHLFRSRGNDRELENIAADIVVNQYVSPWPLPNGAVLLSSFPDLNLLPEQTFEWYYEKLRKLRNSNSAEKHPRSKEALELIEGDKKSRGNHDLWGSENKNESNSNEKVLDVAIKKLIGQALQKSGAKNIGSLPLEIQRELSRINEKPKVSWKRVLRIFSNSCGKTKLESTRRKESTRFPGNPGTKIKRLQHIAVAIDTSGSINEKTLQLFWNEIIGIQKAGAKITIIECDCAIHKVWELNRKATLPELKGGGGTNFDPVITWINKNRNLGIGGCVYFTDGYAAKPTIKPSCSILWTLYGADEDTSHLVPGKVIRIE
;
A
#
# COMPACT_ATOMS: atom_id res chain seq x y z
N MET A 1 28.61 32.95 -7.96
CA MET A 1 29.21 31.67 -7.58
C MET A 1 28.76 31.36 -6.15
N PRO A 2 28.26 30.20 -5.82
CA PRO A 2 27.95 29.85 -4.44
C PRO A 2 29.23 29.97 -3.62
N LYS A 3 29.15 30.61 -2.43
CA LYS A 3 30.30 30.67 -1.50
C LYS A 3 30.63 29.25 -1.09
N GLU A 4 31.87 28.80 -1.31
CA GLU A 4 32.34 27.54 -0.74
C GLU A 4 32.22 27.61 0.80
N ILE A 5 31.42 26.73 1.36
CA ILE A 5 31.27 26.60 2.79
C ILE A 5 32.49 25.86 3.33
N ASP A 6 33.10 26.36 4.40
CA ASP A 6 34.22 25.71 5.07
C ASP A 6 33.83 24.26 5.50
N ASN A 7 34.66 23.30 5.14
CA ASN A 7 34.48 21.87 5.49
C ASN A 7 34.33 21.66 6.99
N GLN A 8 34.93 22.48 7.83
CA GLN A 8 34.73 22.41 9.29
C GLN A 8 33.30 22.76 9.70
N VAL A 9 32.67 23.73 9.03
CA VAL A 9 31.28 24.13 9.26
C VAL A 9 30.32 23.03 8.80
N ILE A 10 30.60 22.45 7.65
CA ILE A 10 29.81 21.29 7.13
C ILE A 10 29.83 20.12 8.11
N ASN A 11 31.03 19.79 8.62
CA ASN A 11 31.17 18.69 9.58
C ASN A 11 30.44 18.97 10.89
N LYS A 12 30.56 20.19 11.44
CA LYS A 12 29.84 20.59 12.66
C LYS A 12 28.32 20.53 12.49
N ALA A 13 27.79 20.98 11.35
CA ALA A 13 26.36 20.91 11.06
C ALA A 13 25.89 19.44 10.96
N ASN A 14 26.63 18.59 10.28
CA ASN A 14 26.33 17.16 10.18
C ASN A 14 26.39 16.46 11.55
N ASP A 15 27.36 16.80 12.40
CA ASP A 15 27.46 16.26 13.75
C ASP A 15 26.29 16.69 14.64
N ALA A 16 25.84 17.95 14.51
CA ALA A 16 24.69 18.46 15.23
C ALA A 16 23.40 17.70 14.84
N ILE A 17 23.20 17.45 13.55
CA ILE A 17 22.08 16.64 13.05
C ILE A 17 22.21 15.17 13.46
N ALA A 18 23.43 14.62 13.46
CA ALA A 18 23.65 13.26 13.94
C ALA A 18 23.29 13.09 15.42
N LYS A 19 23.68 14.05 16.28
CA LYS A 19 23.30 14.06 17.69
C LYS A 19 21.77 14.15 17.88
N ALA A 20 21.11 15.02 17.12
CA ALA A 20 19.66 15.12 17.13
C ALA A 20 19.01 13.80 16.68
N GLY A 21 19.56 13.14 15.68
CA GLY A 21 19.12 11.83 15.20
C GLY A 21 19.27 10.72 16.25
N VAL A 22 20.32 10.74 17.06
CA VAL A 22 20.51 9.80 18.18
C VAL A 22 19.43 9.99 19.25
N GLU A 23 19.11 11.23 19.60
CA GLU A 23 18.01 11.50 20.56
C GLU A 23 16.64 11.08 20.00
N LEU A 24 16.39 11.29 18.70
CA LEU A 24 15.19 10.73 18.04
C LEU A 24 15.19 9.21 18.09
N LEU A 25 16.33 8.55 17.84
CA LEU A 25 16.41 7.10 17.88
C LEU A 25 16.07 6.55 19.28
N ARG A 26 16.46 7.26 20.31
CA ARG A 26 16.18 6.87 21.69
C ARG A 26 14.72 7.03 22.09
N LYS A 27 14.07 8.12 21.68
CA LYS A 27 12.70 8.47 22.10
C LYS A 27 11.63 8.11 21.08
N GLU A 28 11.91 8.31 19.82
CA GLU A 28 10.98 8.15 18.69
C GLU A 28 11.68 7.46 17.50
N PRO A 29 12.04 6.17 17.61
CA PRO A 29 12.85 5.43 16.64
C PRO A 29 12.35 5.50 15.20
N PHE A 30 11.04 5.59 15.01
CA PHE A 30 10.42 5.70 13.70
C PHE A 30 10.99 6.87 12.88
N TYR A 31 11.04 8.06 13.47
CA TYR A 31 11.56 9.26 12.79
C TYR A 31 13.07 9.16 12.53
N ALA A 32 13.82 8.57 13.46
CA ALA A 32 15.25 8.35 13.26
C ALA A 32 15.53 7.39 12.08
N HIS A 33 14.70 6.37 11.90
CA HIS A 33 14.83 5.47 10.76
C HIS A 33 14.44 6.14 9.43
N ILE A 34 13.46 7.05 9.42
CA ILE A 34 13.19 7.89 8.25
C ILE A 34 14.42 8.75 7.94
N LEU A 35 14.97 9.45 8.94
CA LEU A 35 16.17 10.28 8.77
C LEU A 35 17.35 9.51 8.18
N SER A 36 17.53 8.25 8.57
CA SER A 36 18.60 7.39 8.04
C SER A 36 18.47 7.08 6.55
N GLY A 37 17.30 7.27 5.98
CA GLY A 37 17.01 7.08 4.56
C GLY A 37 17.15 8.36 3.72
N LEU A 38 17.55 9.50 4.32
CA LEU A 38 17.73 10.77 3.63
C LEU A 38 19.21 11.07 3.41
N SER A 39 19.54 11.58 2.22
CA SER A 39 20.84 12.20 1.96
C SER A 39 20.90 13.59 2.59
N ARG A 40 22.05 14.02 3.10
CA ARG A 40 22.22 15.32 3.74
C ARG A 40 22.99 16.28 2.82
N ILE A 41 22.46 17.48 2.66
CA ILE A 41 23.08 18.54 1.85
C ILE A 41 23.18 19.78 2.73
N VAL A 42 24.41 20.20 3.04
CA VAL A 42 24.67 21.43 3.81
C VAL A 42 24.88 22.58 2.84
N THR A 43 24.05 23.63 2.96
CA THR A 43 24.07 24.78 2.06
C THR A 43 23.57 26.04 2.76
N GLU A 44 24.06 27.23 2.33
CA GLU A 44 23.52 28.53 2.74
C GLU A 44 22.45 29.07 1.77
N GLU A 45 22.13 28.32 0.71
CA GLU A 45 21.12 28.73 -0.28
C GLU A 45 19.69 28.75 0.26
N ILE A 46 19.45 28.05 1.35
CA ILE A 46 18.17 28.02 2.07
C ILE A 46 18.28 28.71 3.43
N PRO A 47 17.24 29.38 3.91
CA PRO A 47 17.31 30.08 5.18
C PRO A 47 17.33 29.15 6.41
N THR A 48 16.68 27.98 6.35
CA THR A 48 16.46 27.07 7.48
C THR A 48 16.88 25.64 7.16
N MET A 49 16.02 24.67 7.43
CA MET A 49 16.09 23.28 6.94
C MET A 49 14.95 23.04 5.98
N ALA A 50 15.10 22.06 5.12
CA ALA A 50 14.04 21.62 4.22
C ALA A 50 14.24 20.18 3.77
N VAL A 51 13.15 19.48 3.44
CA VAL A 51 13.20 18.18 2.78
C VAL A 51 12.76 18.31 1.33
N SER A 52 13.39 17.57 0.44
CA SER A 52 12.99 17.49 -0.96
C SER A 52 13.24 16.11 -1.54
N PHE A 53 12.78 15.89 -2.77
CA PHE A 53 13.09 14.71 -3.55
C PHE A 53 13.96 15.13 -4.74
N LYS A 54 15.16 14.56 -4.85
CA LYS A 54 16.11 14.86 -5.92
C LYS A 54 16.90 13.62 -6.28
N ASN A 55 17.14 13.41 -7.58
CA ASN A 55 17.94 12.27 -8.09
C ASN A 55 17.46 10.91 -7.54
N ASP A 56 16.15 10.63 -7.62
CA ASP A 56 15.49 9.41 -7.13
C ASP A 56 15.67 9.12 -5.62
N GLY A 57 16.00 10.14 -4.82
CA GLY A 57 16.18 10.04 -3.38
C GLY A 57 15.66 11.23 -2.60
N PHE A 58 15.38 10.99 -1.31
CA PHE A 58 15.02 12.08 -0.40
C PHE A 58 16.27 12.76 0.15
N CYS A 59 16.25 14.08 0.17
CA CYS A 59 17.34 14.92 0.65
C CYS A 59 16.86 15.81 1.80
N LEU A 60 17.66 15.90 2.85
CA LEU A 60 17.55 16.89 3.91
C LEU A 60 18.56 18.00 3.64
N TRP A 61 18.07 19.20 3.35
CA TRP A 61 18.86 20.40 3.17
C TRP A 61 19.04 21.07 4.53
N ILE A 62 20.25 21.54 4.83
CA ILE A 62 20.64 22.03 6.14
C ILE A 62 21.37 23.35 5.98
N ASN A 63 20.79 24.45 6.52
CA ASN A 63 21.53 25.69 6.66
C ASN A 63 22.39 25.60 7.92
N PRO A 64 23.75 25.71 7.80
CA PRO A 64 24.63 25.56 8.94
C PRO A 64 24.51 26.72 9.95
N THR A 65 24.25 27.95 9.50
CA THR A 65 24.10 29.11 10.37
C THR A 65 22.85 28.97 11.22
N PHE A 66 21.71 28.66 10.62
CA PHE A 66 20.47 28.38 11.32
C PHE A 66 20.64 27.24 12.34
N THR A 67 21.19 26.11 11.89
CA THR A 67 21.35 24.91 12.71
C THR A 67 22.26 25.10 13.91
N LEU A 68 23.41 25.82 13.73
CA LEU A 68 24.45 25.91 14.76
C LEU A 68 24.31 27.12 15.67
N LYS A 69 23.77 28.26 15.14
CA LYS A 69 23.73 29.53 15.88
C LYS A 69 22.35 29.92 16.38
N GLU A 70 21.29 29.56 15.65
CA GLU A 70 19.93 30.01 15.96
C GLU A 70 19.14 29.00 16.77
N LEU A 71 19.46 27.70 16.66
CA LEU A 71 18.74 26.64 17.33
C LEU A 71 19.49 26.09 18.54
N SER A 72 18.80 25.92 19.65
CA SER A 72 19.24 25.07 20.76
C SER A 72 19.23 23.58 20.38
N GLU A 73 19.85 22.72 21.18
CA GLU A 73 19.88 21.27 20.90
C GLU A 73 18.48 20.65 20.83
N LYS A 74 17.56 21.10 21.68
CA LYS A 74 16.17 20.59 21.69
C LYS A 74 15.35 21.11 20.49
N GLU A 75 15.55 22.37 20.10
CA GLU A 75 14.90 22.95 18.94
C GLU A 75 15.40 22.32 17.63
N ARG A 76 16.67 21.93 17.54
CA ARG A 76 17.19 21.16 16.39
C ARG A 76 16.43 19.85 16.20
N ILE A 77 16.12 19.15 17.31
CA ILE A 77 15.34 17.90 17.23
C ILE A 77 13.91 18.22 16.79
N ALA A 78 13.32 19.29 17.29
CA ALA A 78 11.98 19.74 16.91
C ALA A 78 11.89 20.05 15.42
N VAL A 79 12.81 20.88 14.91
CA VAL A 79 12.86 21.24 13.47
C VAL A 79 13.14 20.01 12.60
N LEU A 80 14.05 19.14 13.04
CA LEU A 80 14.32 17.91 12.32
C LEU A 80 13.08 17.01 12.24
N LYS A 81 12.36 16.82 13.35
CA LYS A 81 11.11 16.05 13.39
C LYS A 81 10.03 16.71 12.53
N HIS A 82 9.94 18.05 12.52
CA HIS A 82 9.04 18.82 11.67
C HIS A 82 9.26 18.49 10.18
N GLU A 83 10.51 18.55 9.71
CA GLU A 83 10.84 18.21 8.32
C GLU A 83 10.48 16.76 7.97
N LEU A 84 10.75 15.82 8.89
CA LEU A 84 10.40 14.42 8.66
C LEU A 84 8.88 14.20 8.64
N LEU A 85 8.12 14.97 9.42
CA LEU A 85 6.66 14.91 9.39
C LEU A 85 6.08 15.41 8.07
N HIS A 86 6.68 16.43 7.42
CA HIS A 86 6.26 16.83 6.08
C HIS A 86 6.38 15.69 5.07
N LEU A 87 7.41 14.84 5.16
CA LEU A 87 7.51 13.63 4.34
C LEU A 87 6.40 12.64 4.66
N VAL A 88 6.17 12.38 5.96
CA VAL A 88 5.20 11.39 6.42
C VAL A 88 3.78 11.77 6.06
N PHE A 89 3.42 13.05 6.18
CA PHE A 89 2.13 13.59 5.75
C PHE A 89 2.03 13.83 4.24
N LYS A 90 3.14 13.56 3.50
CA LYS A 90 3.21 13.72 2.05
C LYS A 90 2.92 15.14 1.55
N HIS A 91 3.25 16.15 2.36
CA HIS A 91 3.00 17.54 2.00
C HIS A 91 3.71 17.97 0.73
N LEU A 92 4.87 17.35 0.39
CA LEU A 92 5.63 17.59 -0.84
C LEU A 92 4.78 17.40 -2.13
N PHE A 93 3.64 16.68 -2.05
CA PHE A 93 2.80 16.30 -3.20
C PHE A 93 1.38 16.82 -3.13
N ARG A 94 1.00 17.43 -1.99
CA ARG A 94 -0.37 17.91 -1.77
C ARG A 94 -0.61 19.31 -2.31
N SER A 95 0.38 19.95 -2.98
CA SER A 95 0.18 21.26 -3.62
C SER A 95 -0.95 21.19 -4.65
N ARG A 96 -2.05 21.86 -4.39
CA ARG A 96 -3.26 21.86 -5.23
C ARG A 96 -3.59 23.22 -5.80
N GLY A 97 -2.87 24.25 -5.41
CA GLY A 97 -3.27 25.60 -5.70
C GLY A 97 -2.18 26.48 -6.33
N ASN A 98 -2.59 27.70 -6.61
CA ASN A 98 -1.69 28.76 -7.05
C ASN A 98 -1.07 29.51 -5.85
N ASP A 99 -1.35 29.08 -4.61
CA ASP A 99 -1.07 29.81 -3.39
C ASP A 99 -0.14 29.00 -2.46
N ARG A 100 1.12 28.94 -2.84
CA ARG A 100 2.14 28.17 -2.11
C ARG A 100 2.36 28.67 -0.67
N GLU A 101 2.25 29.97 -0.45
CA GLU A 101 2.47 30.53 0.91
C GLU A 101 1.41 30.03 1.90
N LEU A 102 0.15 30.06 1.47
CA LEU A 102 -0.96 29.59 2.28
C LEU A 102 -0.93 28.06 2.50
N GLU A 103 -0.50 27.33 1.46
CA GLU A 103 -0.29 25.87 1.56
C GLU A 103 0.79 25.53 2.58
N ASN A 104 1.90 26.26 2.60
CA ASN A 104 2.97 26.09 3.57
C ASN A 104 2.48 26.34 5.00
N ILE A 105 1.75 27.44 5.22
CA ILE A 105 1.20 27.75 6.55
C ILE A 105 0.23 26.65 7.01
N ALA A 106 -0.63 26.18 6.13
CA ALA A 106 -1.56 25.08 6.46
C ALA A 106 -0.83 23.77 6.78
N ALA A 107 0.24 23.44 6.04
CA ALA A 107 1.08 22.28 6.28
C ALA A 107 1.81 22.37 7.62
N ASP A 108 2.35 23.55 7.95
CA ASP A 108 3.03 23.80 9.23
C ASP A 108 2.08 23.68 10.43
N ILE A 109 0.85 24.19 10.30
CA ILE A 109 -0.18 24.00 11.34
C ILE A 109 -0.44 22.51 11.60
N VAL A 110 -0.51 21.68 10.56
CA VAL A 110 -0.68 20.25 10.74
C VAL A 110 0.51 19.64 11.46
N VAL A 111 1.72 19.87 10.95
CA VAL A 111 2.94 19.24 11.42
C VAL A 111 3.28 19.62 12.84
N ASN A 112 3.15 20.93 13.19
CA ASN A 112 3.56 21.46 14.48
C ASN A 112 2.75 20.90 15.65
N GLN A 113 1.56 20.38 15.42
CA GLN A 113 0.77 19.70 16.45
C GLN A 113 1.43 18.39 16.92
N TYR A 114 2.28 17.78 16.11
CA TYR A 114 2.88 16.47 16.36
C TYR A 114 4.38 16.52 16.70
N VAL A 115 4.97 17.71 16.79
CA VAL A 115 6.39 17.86 17.12
C VAL A 115 6.67 17.57 18.61
N SER A 116 5.69 17.78 19.51
CA SER A 116 5.84 17.44 20.93
C SER A 116 6.52 16.07 21.15
N PRO A 117 7.38 15.87 22.16
CA PRO A 117 7.63 16.78 23.32
C PRO A 117 8.74 17.83 23.09
N TRP A 118 9.19 18.04 21.87
CA TRP A 118 10.29 18.93 21.57
C TRP A 118 9.79 20.38 21.42
N PRO A 119 10.49 21.39 22.00
CA PRO A 119 10.11 22.78 21.85
C PRO A 119 10.38 23.27 20.42
N LEU A 120 9.39 23.88 19.82
CA LEU A 120 9.56 24.57 18.53
C LEU A 120 10.29 25.90 18.73
N PRO A 121 11.07 26.36 17.74
CA PRO A 121 11.71 27.68 17.80
C PRO A 121 10.67 28.81 17.76
N ASN A 122 11.10 30.00 18.20
CA ASN A 122 10.24 31.18 18.14
C ASN A 122 9.83 31.48 16.69
N GLY A 123 8.58 31.86 16.49
CA GLY A 123 8.02 32.13 15.16
C GLY A 123 7.37 30.90 14.49
N ALA A 124 7.39 29.72 15.10
CA ALA A 124 6.68 28.56 14.58
C ALA A 124 5.17 28.80 14.49
N VAL A 125 4.56 28.40 13.38
CA VAL A 125 3.13 28.57 13.13
C VAL A 125 2.34 27.52 13.91
N LEU A 126 1.47 27.96 14.83
CA LEU A 126 0.67 27.10 15.69
C LEU A 126 -0.83 27.37 15.49
N LEU A 127 -1.67 26.48 16.02
CA LEU A 127 -3.12 26.73 16.11
C LEU A 127 -3.43 28.03 16.87
N SER A 128 -2.68 28.29 17.94
CA SER A 128 -2.79 29.50 18.76
C SER A 128 -2.38 30.79 18.04
N SER A 129 -1.68 30.70 16.92
CA SER A 129 -1.36 31.85 16.07
C SER A 129 -2.60 32.48 15.45
N PHE A 130 -3.72 31.74 15.39
CA PHE A 130 -4.99 32.18 14.81
C PHE A 130 -6.14 32.13 15.84
N PRO A 131 -6.12 32.98 16.87
CA PRO A 131 -7.01 32.84 18.02
C PRO A 131 -8.50 33.03 17.69
N ASP A 132 -8.80 33.87 16.70
CA ASP A 132 -10.18 34.20 16.34
C ASP A 132 -10.83 33.17 15.38
N LEU A 133 -10.03 32.27 14.77
CA LEU A 133 -10.53 31.28 13.81
C LEU A 133 -11.10 30.02 14.45
N ASN A 134 -10.90 29.84 15.77
CA ASN A 134 -11.30 28.63 16.49
C ASN A 134 -10.92 27.35 15.73
N LEU A 135 -9.64 27.25 15.33
CA LEU A 135 -9.15 26.10 14.60
C LEU A 135 -9.20 24.85 15.48
N LEU A 136 -9.89 23.83 15.01
CA LEU A 136 -9.94 22.54 15.71
C LEU A 136 -8.63 21.80 15.52
N PRO A 137 -8.10 21.11 16.55
CA PRO A 137 -6.90 20.29 16.43
C PRO A 137 -7.14 19.05 15.54
N GLU A 138 -6.06 18.46 15.08
CA GLU A 138 -6.04 17.18 14.33
C GLU A 138 -6.91 17.15 13.07
N GLN A 139 -7.12 18.30 12.44
CA GLN A 139 -7.80 18.36 11.14
C GLN A 139 -6.82 18.16 9.99
N THR A 140 -7.38 17.89 8.79
CA THR A 140 -6.58 17.68 7.58
C THR A 140 -5.94 18.96 7.05
N PHE A 141 -4.88 18.82 6.28
CA PHE A 141 -4.23 19.93 5.57
C PHE A 141 -5.23 20.77 4.77
N GLU A 142 -6.13 20.11 4.03
CA GLU A 142 -7.13 20.76 3.19
C GLU A 142 -8.11 21.58 4.02
N TRP A 143 -8.46 21.12 5.22
CA TRP A 143 -9.36 21.83 6.12
C TRP A 143 -8.73 23.13 6.61
N TYR A 144 -7.45 23.10 7.04
CA TYR A 144 -6.75 24.32 7.47
C TYR A 144 -6.55 25.27 6.31
N TYR A 145 -6.15 24.77 5.14
CA TYR A 145 -5.99 25.57 3.93
C TYR A 145 -7.27 26.33 3.56
N GLU A 146 -8.41 25.67 3.55
CA GLU A 146 -9.70 26.32 3.23
C GLU A 146 -10.10 27.35 4.28
N LYS A 147 -9.80 27.14 5.56
CA LYS A 147 -10.04 28.12 6.63
C LYS A 147 -9.19 29.39 6.45
N LEU A 148 -7.90 29.21 6.20
CA LEU A 148 -6.96 30.30 5.94
C LEU A 148 -7.29 31.05 4.65
N ARG A 149 -7.65 30.33 3.59
CA ARG A 149 -8.08 30.92 2.32
C ARG A 149 -9.33 31.78 2.46
N LYS A 150 -10.29 31.33 3.25
CA LYS A 150 -11.49 32.15 3.57
C LYS A 150 -11.12 33.38 4.36
N LEU A 151 -10.20 33.28 5.32
CA LEU A 151 -9.71 34.44 6.09
C LEU A 151 -9.06 35.47 5.16
N ARG A 152 -8.21 35.05 4.24
CA ARG A 152 -7.49 35.95 3.31
C ARG A 152 -8.42 36.62 2.30
N ASN A 153 -9.36 35.87 1.73
CA ASN A 153 -10.22 36.33 0.64
C ASN A 153 -11.49 37.12 1.09
N SER A 154 -11.79 37.06 2.39
CA SER A 154 -12.98 37.71 2.87
C SER A 154 -12.68 39.12 3.40
N ASN A 155 -13.67 40.06 3.24
CA ASN A 155 -13.71 41.32 4.00
C ASN A 155 -13.90 41.09 5.53
N SER A 156 -13.52 39.90 6.02
CA SER A 156 -13.64 39.40 7.40
C SER A 156 -12.63 40.04 8.37
N ALA A 157 -11.94 41.11 7.98
CA ALA A 157 -11.15 41.92 8.91
C ALA A 157 -11.94 42.31 10.17
N GLU A 158 -13.28 42.55 10.01
CA GLU A 158 -14.15 42.85 11.12
C GLU A 158 -14.48 41.67 12.03
N LYS A 159 -14.46 40.43 11.51
CA LYS A 159 -14.80 39.22 12.29
C LYS A 159 -13.58 38.53 12.92
N HIS A 160 -12.42 38.61 12.29
CA HIS A 160 -11.22 37.89 12.73
C HIS A 160 -9.95 38.77 12.63
N PRO A 161 -9.89 39.94 13.31
CA PRO A 161 -8.82 40.92 13.09
C PRO A 161 -7.44 40.40 13.51
N ARG A 162 -7.34 39.71 14.64
CA ARG A 162 -6.06 39.21 15.17
C ARG A 162 -5.50 38.08 14.28
N SER A 163 -6.36 37.18 13.83
CA SER A 163 -5.94 36.08 12.93
C SER A 163 -5.53 36.58 11.57
N LYS A 164 -6.13 37.67 11.07
CA LYS A 164 -5.75 38.30 9.81
C LYS A 164 -4.40 39.00 9.92
N GLU A 165 -4.19 39.78 10.98
CA GLU A 165 -2.91 40.41 11.28
C GLU A 165 -1.78 39.35 11.44
N ALA A 166 -2.06 38.26 12.15
CA ALA A 166 -1.11 37.14 12.28
C ALA A 166 -0.79 36.52 10.91
N LEU A 167 -1.77 36.33 10.04
CA LEU A 167 -1.56 35.79 8.70
C LEU A 167 -0.66 36.73 7.87
N GLU A 168 -0.93 38.03 7.87
CA GLU A 168 -0.15 39.03 7.15
C GLU A 168 1.31 39.11 7.67
N LEU A 169 1.51 39.03 8.99
CA LEU A 169 2.84 38.97 9.62
C LEU A 169 3.59 37.70 9.21
N ILE A 170 2.90 36.57 9.27
CA ILE A 170 3.45 35.29 8.87
C ILE A 170 3.77 35.31 7.35
N GLU A 171 2.94 35.82 6.47
CA GLU A 171 3.20 35.98 5.05
C GLU A 171 4.39 36.95 4.74
N GLY A 172 4.56 37.97 5.56
CA GLY A 172 5.67 38.95 5.44
C GLY A 172 7.04 38.43 5.87
N ASP A 173 7.10 37.48 6.79
CA ASP A 173 8.36 36.96 7.33
C ASP A 173 8.85 35.73 6.57
N LYS A 174 9.52 35.98 5.46
CA LYS A 174 10.13 34.94 4.60
C LYS A 174 11.34 34.25 5.23
N LYS A 175 11.92 34.80 6.30
CA LYS A 175 13.16 34.27 6.92
C LYS A 175 12.91 33.17 7.96
N SER A 176 11.77 33.19 8.64
CA SER A 176 11.48 32.24 9.74
C SER A 176 10.82 30.95 9.26
N ARG A 177 10.46 30.83 8.00
CA ARG A 177 9.78 29.66 7.47
C ARG A 177 10.74 28.63 6.91
N GLY A 178 10.38 27.36 7.11
CA GLY A 178 10.97 26.26 6.35
C GLY A 178 10.88 26.57 4.84
N ASN A 179 11.98 26.37 4.11
CA ASN A 179 12.00 26.69 2.67
C ASN A 179 11.30 25.60 1.89
N HIS A 180 9.96 25.65 1.86
CA HIS A 180 9.12 24.76 1.07
C HIS A 180 9.15 25.07 -0.44
N ASP A 181 9.89 26.10 -0.86
CA ASP A 181 10.08 26.44 -2.28
C ASP A 181 10.77 25.32 -3.07
N LEU A 182 11.48 24.44 -2.38
CA LEU A 182 12.07 23.23 -2.96
C LEU A 182 11.04 22.13 -3.30
N TRP A 183 9.78 22.30 -2.86
CA TRP A 183 8.71 21.37 -3.20
C TRP A 183 8.17 21.71 -4.59
N GLY A 184 8.42 20.86 -5.58
CA GLY A 184 7.80 20.97 -6.91
C GLY A 184 8.46 21.93 -7.90
N SER A 185 9.79 22.17 -7.83
CA SER A 185 10.52 23.04 -8.73
C SER A 185 10.86 22.45 -10.11
N GLU A 186 10.47 21.23 -10.44
CA GLU A 186 10.72 20.64 -11.75
C GLU A 186 9.43 20.39 -12.54
N ASN A 187 9.28 21.16 -13.64
CA ASN A 187 8.39 21.00 -14.81
C ASN A 187 6.94 20.51 -14.60
N LYS A 188 5.98 21.46 -14.73
CA LYS A 188 4.53 21.23 -14.74
C LYS A 188 4.01 20.20 -15.78
N ASN A 189 4.84 19.72 -16.71
CA ASN A 189 4.42 18.81 -17.79
C ASN A 189 4.68 17.32 -17.50
N GLU A 190 5.36 16.96 -16.41
CA GLU A 190 5.66 15.56 -16.04
C GLU A 190 4.94 15.09 -14.76
N SER A 191 3.94 15.83 -14.30
CA SER A 191 3.38 15.73 -12.96
C SER A 191 2.78 14.35 -12.57
N ASN A 192 2.15 13.64 -13.50
CA ASN A 192 1.44 12.39 -13.15
C ASN A 192 2.32 11.15 -13.00
N SER A 193 3.46 11.09 -13.71
CA SER A 193 4.40 9.96 -13.60
C SER A 193 5.30 10.10 -12.37
N ASN A 194 5.76 11.31 -12.10
CA ASN A 194 6.62 11.63 -10.96
C ASN A 194 5.90 11.48 -9.63
N GLU A 195 4.62 11.87 -9.54
CA GLU A 195 3.81 11.72 -8.33
C GLU A 195 3.65 10.25 -7.89
N LYS A 196 3.45 9.33 -8.84
CA LYS A 196 3.37 7.88 -8.55
C LYS A 196 4.71 7.30 -8.08
N VAL A 197 5.82 7.71 -8.69
CA VAL A 197 7.16 7.27 -8.29
C VAL A 197 7.47 7.74 -6.87
N LEU A 198 7.14 8.97 -6.59
CA LEU A 198 7.33 9.59 -5.28
C LEU A 198 6.45 8.94 -4.19
N ASP A 199 5.18 8.66 -4.46
CA ASP A 199 4.30 7.95 -3.51
C ASP A 199 4.83 6.55 -3.18
N VAL A 200 5.35 5.83 -4.19
CA VAL A 200 6.00 4.53 -3.99
C VAL A 200 7.29 4.66 -3.16
N ALA A 201 8.11 5.68 -3.44
CA ALA A 201 9.36 5.92 -2.71
C ALA A 201 9.10 6.27 -1.23
N ILE A 202 8.11 7.13 -0.94
CA ILE A 202 7.71 7.46 0.44
C ILE A 202 7.14 6.23 1.15
N LYS A 203 6.24 5.48 0.52
CA LYS A 203 5.70 4.25 1.11
C LYS A 203 6.79 3.25 1.46
N LYS A 204 7.80 3.11 0.58
CA LYS A 204 8.95 2.27 0.84
C LYS A 204 9.78 2.76 2.04
N LEU A 205 10.07 4.07 2.09
CA LEU A 205 10.82 4.69 3.19
C LEU A 205 10.11 4.51 4.53
N ILE A 206 8.82 4.82 4.59
CA ILE A 206 7.97 4.66 5.77
C ILE A 206 7.89 3.19 6.17
N GLY A 207 7.67 2.27 5.24
CA GLY A 207 7.60 0.83 5.50
C GLY A 207 8.90 0.28 6.08
N GLN A 208 10.05 0.70 5.57
CA GLN A 208 11.37 0.33 6.11
C GLN A 208 11.60 0.90 7.53
N ALA A 209 11.21 2.15 7.76
CA ALA A 209 11.31 2.78 9.07
C ALA A 209 10.47 2.05 10.12
N LEU A 210 9.25 1.63 9.76
CA LEU A 210 8.37 0.86 10.63
C LEU A 210 8.93 -0.53 10.95
N GLN A 211 9.41 -1.23 9.95
CA GLN A 211 9.99 -2.56 10.14
C GLN A 211 11.16 -2.52 11.13
N LYS A 212 11.98 -1.46 11.05
CA LYS A 212 13.14 -1.26 11.94
C LYS A 212 12.76 -0.75 13.33
N SER A 213 11.73 0.10 13.45
CA SER A 213 11.32 0.69 14.74
C SER A 213 10.54 -0.27 15.64
N GLY A 214 9.96 -1.34 15.07
CA GLY A 214 9.13 -2.31 15.79
C GLY A 214 7.71 -1.78 16.12
N ALA A 215 6.77 -2.71 16.35
CA ALA A 215 5.35 -2.41 16.53
C ALA A 215 5.02 -1.57 17.78
N LYS A 216 5.89 -1.54 18.80
CA LYS A 216 5.63 -0.84 20.08
C LYS A 216 5.53 0.67 19.96
N ASN A 217 6.09 1.27 18.91
CA ASN A 217 6.15 2.74 18.75
C ASN A 217 5.07 3.29 17.79
N ILE A 218 4.21 2.45 17.24
CA ILE A 218 3.15 2.87 16.31
C ILE A 218 2.09 3.71 17.04
N GLY A 219 1.80 3.42 18.30
CA GLY A 219 0.78 4.13 19.08
C GLY A 219 1.09 5.60 19.37
N SER A 220 2.35 6.04 19.23
CA SER A 220 2.75 7.45 19.41
C SER A 220 2.65 8.28 18.12
N LEU A 221 2.30 7.64 16.99
CA LEU A 221 2.18 8.30 15.70
C LEU A 221 0.78 8.92 15.53
N PRO A 222 0.66 10.02 14.77
CA PRO A 222 -0.63 10.58 14.42
C PRO A 222 -1.59 9.55 13.83
N LEU A 223 -2.88 9.67 14.14
CA LEU A 223 -3.89 8.68 13.74
C LEU A 223 -3.98 8.50 12.22
N GLU A 224 -3.79 9.58 11.46
CA GLU A 224 -3.74 9.56 10.00
C GLU A 224 -2.58 8.68 9.51
N ILE A 225 -1.41 8.83 10.13
CA ILE A 225 -0.23 8.01 9.84
C ILE A 225 -0.50 6.55 10.23
N GLN A 226 -1.06 6.29 11.41
CA GLN A 226 -1.41 4.93 11.83
C GLN A 226 -2.35 4.25 10.83
N ARG A 227 -3.35 4.95 10.30
CA ARG A 227 -4.26 4.43 9.26
C ARG A 227 -3.54 4.14 7.94
N GLU A 228 -2.66 5.05 7.50
CA GLU A 228 -1.84 4.81 6.29
C GLU A 228 -0.91 3.62 6.48
N LEU A 229 -0.31 3.49 7.66
CA LEU A 229 0.55 2.37 8.03
C LEU A 229 -0.18 1.03 8.09
N SER A 230 -1.40 1.02 8.60
CA SER A 230 -2.25 -0.17 8.57
C SER A 230 -2.50 -0.63 7.13
N ARG A 231 -2.71 0.31 6.20
CA ARG A 231 -2.84 0.02 4.76
C ARG A 231 -1.54 -0.50 4.11
N ILE A 232 -0.37 0.01 4.55
CA ILE A 232 0.94 -0.42 4.05
C ILE A 232 1.32 -1.80 4.62
N ASN A 233 0.96 -2.07 5.87
CA ASN A 233 1.18 -3.36 6.55
C ASN A 233 0.13 -4.43 6.19
N GLU A 234 -0.96 -4.06 5.53
CA GLU A 234 -1.79 -5.07 4.89
C GLU A 234 -0.86 -5.88 3.99
N LYS A 235 -0.63 -7.16 4.37
CA LYS A 235 0.11 -8.10 3.53
C LYS A 235 -0.42 -7.93 2.13
N PRO A 236 0.44 -7.83 1.09
CA PRO A 236 -0.05 -7.71 -0.28
C PRO A 236 -1.05 -8.83 -0.48
N LYS A 237 -2.33 -8.47 -0.61
CA LYS A 237 -3.40 -9.44 -0.85
C LYS A 237 -3.01 -10.11 -2.16
N VAL A 238 -2.48 -11.31 -2.06
CA VAL A 238 -2.14 -12.08 -3.25
C VAL A 238 -3.45 -12.24 -3.97
N SER A 239 -3.59 -11.62 -5.14
CA SER A 239 -4.85 -11.66 -5.88
C SER A 239 -5.25 -13.13 -6.01
N TRP A 240 -6.38 -13.51 -5.44
CA TRP A 240 -6.90 -14.87 -5.50
C TRP A 240 -6.95 -15.37 -6.95
N LYS A 241 -7.19 -14.50 -7.91
CA LYS A 241 -7.14 -14.76 -9.35
C LYS A 241 -5.77 -15.26 -9.80
N ARG A 242 -4.70 -14.67 -9.29
CA ARG A 242 -3.33 -15.10 -9.60
C ARG A 242 -3.03 -16.48 -9.01
N VAL A 243 -3.44 -16.73 -7.77
CA VAL A 243 -3.25 -18.04 -7.13
C VAL A 243 -4.02 -19.12 -7.86
N LEU A 244 -5.27 -18.84 -8.23
CA LEU A 244 -6.11 -19.75 -9.01
C LEU A 244 -5.47 -20.11 -10.36
N ARG A 245 -4.91 -19.14 -11.09
CA ARG A 245 -4.20 -19.37 -12.36
C ARG A 245 -2.92 -20.17 -12.17
N ILE A 246 -2.12 -19.88 -11.13
CA ILE A 246 -0.92 -20.65 -10.81
C ILE A 246 -1.28 -22.08 -10.46
N PHE A 247 -2.31 -22.31 -9.63
CA PHE A 247 -2.79 -23.64 -9.30
C PHE A 247 -3.27 -24.38 -10.54
N SER A 248 -4.11 -23.76 -11.36
CA SER A 248 -4.58 -24.30 -12.60
C SER A 248 -3.42 -24.77 -13.50
N ASN A 249 -2.40 -23.91 -13.68
CA ASN A 249 -1.23 -24.26 -14.46
C ASN A 249 -0.41 -25.42 -13.88
N SER A 250 -0.37 -25.56 -12.55
CA SER A 250 0.32 -26.66 -11.86
C SER A 250 -0.39 -28.01 -12.03
N CYS A 251 -1.68 -28.01 -12.32
CA CYS A 251 -2.50 -29.21 -12.54
C CYS A 251 -2.32 -29.86 -13.93
N GLY A 252 -1.49 -29.25 -14.79
CA GLY A 252 -1.24 -29.76 -16.14
C GLY A 252 -0.45 -31.08 -16.14
N LYS A 253 -0.97 -32.10 -16.81
CA LYS A 253 -0.23 -33.33 -17.13
C LYS A 253 0.46 -33.18 -18.49
N THR A 254 1.71 -33.60 -18.57
CA THR A 254 2.44 -33.62 -19.83
C THR A 254 2.27 -34.99 -20.51
N LYS A 255 1.81 -34.97 -21.73
CA LYS A 255 1.77 -36.15 -22.64
C LYS A 255 2.75 -35.95 -23.77
N LEU A 256 3.58 -36.95 -24.03
CA LEU A 256 4.45 -36.97 -25.18
C LEU A 256 3.64 -37.55 -26.36
N GLU A 257 3.50 -36.77 -27.43
CA GLU A 257 2.89 -37.22 -28.69
C GLU A 257 3.95 -37.24 -29.78
N SER A 258 3.94 -38.29 -30.60
CA SER A 258 4.79 -38.36 -31.81
C SER A 258 4.34 -37.29 -32.80
N THR A 259 5.29 -36.60 -33.45
CA THR A 259 5.01 -35.59 -34.46
C THR A 259 5.92 -35.73 -35.66
N ARG A 260 5.34 -35.71 -36.86
CA ARG A 260 6.09 -35.71 -38.12
C ARG A 260 6.59 -34.30 -38.52
N ARG A 261 6.24 -33.26 -37.75
CA ARG A 261 6.68 -31.88 -38.02
C ARG A 261 8.12 -31.59 -37.61
N LYS A 262 8.68 -32.45 -36.76
CA LYS A 262 10.09 -32.42 -36.34
C LYS A 262 10.62 -33.83 -36.37
N GLU A 263 11.86 -33.98 -36.83
CA GLU A 263 12.59 -35.24 -36.70
C GLU A 263 13.07 -35.45 -35.27
N SER A 264 13.25 -36.72 -34.94
CA SER A 264 13.85 -37.07 -33.66
C SER A 264 15.32 -36.62 -33.62
N THR A 265 15.71 -35.84 -32.64
CA THR A 265 17.11 -35.45 -32.45
C THR A 265 18.01 -36.63 -32.12
N ARG A 266 17.43 -37.74 -31.68
CA ARG A 266 18.18 -38.96 -31.29
C ARG A 266 18.24 -40.01 -32.41
N PHE A 267 17.23 -40.01 -33.28
CA PHE A 267 17.14 -40.99 -34.39
C PHE A 267 16.67 -40.25 -35.67
N PRO A 268 17.60 -39.75 -36.50
CA PRO A 268 17.26 -39.12 -37.76
C PRO A 268 16.37 -40.01 -38.64
N GLY A 269 15.38 -39.44 -39.32
CA GLY A 269 14.40 -40.15 -40.11
C GLY A 269 13.17 -40.65 -39.33
N ASN A 270 13.19 -40.64 -38.00
CA ASN A 270 12.03 -40.98 -37.21
C ASN A 270 11.24 -39.76 -36.75
N PRO A 271 9.92 -39.90 -36.52
CA PRO A 271 9.12 -38.80 -35.97
C PRO A 271 9.65 -38.29 -34.63
N GLY A 272 9.76 -36.98 -34.47
CA GLY A 272 10.11 -36.34 -33.19
C GLY A 272 8.96 -36.41 -32.19
N THR A 273 9.25 -35.97 -30.99
CA THR A 273 8.26 -35.89 -29.90
C THR A 273 7.82 -34.45 -29.64
N LYS A 274 6.51 -34.26 -29.48
CA LYS A 274 5.90 -33.01 -29.04
C LYS A 274 5.33 -33.19 -27.65
N ILE A 275 5.67 -32.25 -26.74
CA ILE A 275 5.08 -32.20 -25.44
C ILE A 275 3.71 -31.53 -25.56
N LYS A 276 2.65 -32.28 -25.26
CA LYS A 276 1.29 -31.75 -25.17
C LYS A 276 0.94 -31.61 -23.66
N ARG A 277 0.70 -30.40 -23.22
CA ARG A 277 0.17 -30.15 -21.89
C ARG A 277 -1.34 -30.34 -21.94
N LEU A 278 -1.84 -31.31 -21.19
CA LEU A 278 -3.27 -31.56 -21.00
C LEU A 278 -3.60 -31.05 -19.60
N GLN A 279 -4.39 -29.99 -19.52
CA GLN A 279 -4.81 -29.41 -18.26
C GLN A 279 -6.30 -29.75 -18.08
N HIS A 280 -6.61 -30.62 -17.12
CA HIS A 280 -7.97 -30.98 -16.77
C HIS A 280 -8.19 -30.69 -15.26
N ILE A 281 -9.15 -29.83 -14.97
CA ILE A 281 -9.45 -29.32 -13.63
C ILE A 281 -10.90 -29.63 -13.34
N ALA A 282 -11.16 -30.17 -12.13
CA ALA A 282 -12.50 -30.20 -11.56
C ALA A 282 -12.77 -28.87 -10.83
N VAL A 283 -13.96 -28.34 -10.97
CA VAL A 283 -14.45 -27.17 -10.22
C VAL A 283 -15.70 -27.59 -9.49
N ALA A 284 -15.58 -27.75 -8.17
CA ALA A 284 -16.73 -28.03 -7.30
C ALA A 284 -17.32 -26.70 -6.84
N ILE A 285 -18.61 -26.53 -6.98
CA ILE A 285 -19.38 -25.35 -6.56
C ILE A 285 -20.34 -25.81 -5.51
N ASP A 286 -20.14 -25.32 -4.30
CA ASP A 286 -21.06 -25.50 -3.19
C ASP A 286 -22.32 -24.66 -3.45
N THR A 287 -23.47 -25.32 -3.53
CA THR A 287 -24.74 -24.68 -3.82
C THR A 287 -25.58 -24.45 -2.56
N SER A 288 -24.97 -24.47 -1.38
CA SER A 288 -25.61 -24.11 -0.12
C SER A 288 -26.11 -22.66 -0.13
N GLY A 289 -27.18 -22.37 0.64
CA GLY A 289 -27.94 -21.11 0.54
C GLY A 289 -27.24 -19.80 0.92
N SER A 290 -25.94 -19.84 1.24
CA SER A 290 -25.12 -18.69 1.66
C SER A 290 -24.38 -17.99 0.51
N ILE A 291 -24.51 -18.45 -0.75
CA ILE A 291 -23.75 -17.90 -1.88
C ILE A 291 -24.21 -16.50 -2.26
N ASN A 292 -23.25 -15.56 -2.30
CA ASN A 292 -23.44 -14.25 -2.89
C ASN A 292 -23.26 -14.34 -4.44
N GLU A 293 -24.34 -14.03 -5.18
CA GLU A 293 -24.33 -14.05 -6.65
C GLU A 293 -23.18 -13.24 -7.29
N LYS A 294 -22.83 -12.08 -6.72
CA LYS A 294 -21.74 -11.23 -7.23
C LYS A 294 -20.39 -11.94 -7.12
N THR A 295 -20.13 -12.60 -6.00
CA THR A 295 -18.89 -13.35 -5.76
C THR A 295 -18.80 -14.57 -6.69
N LEU A 296 -19.91 -15.28 -6.86
CA LEU A 296 -20.01 -16.41 -7.79
C LEU A 296 -19.74 -15.94 -9.24
N GLN A 297 -20.29 -14.79 -9.65
CA GLN A 297 -20.07 -14.22 -10.98
C GLN A 297 -18.57 -13.88 -11.20
N LEU A 298 -17.91 -13.31 -10.21
CA LEU A 298 -16.47 -13.01 -10.28
C LEU A 298 -15.64 -14.29 -10.41
N PHE A 299 -15.95 -15.31 -9.62
CA PHE A 299 -15.30 -16.61 -9.69
C PHE A 299 -15.52 -17.27 -11.06
N TRP A 300 -16.77 -17.27 -11.54
CA TRP A 300 -17.15 -17.84 -12.83
C TRP A 300 -16.38 -17.20 -14.01
N ASN A 301 -16.23 -15.89 -14.01
CA ASN A 301 -15.49 -15.18 -15.04
C ASN A 301 -14.01 -15.62 -15.11
N GLU A 302 -13.38 -15.90 -13.95
CA GLU A 302 -12.01 -16.41 -13.92
C GLU A 302 -11.94 -17.88 -14.41
N ILE A 303 -12.92 -18.71 -14.07
CA ILE A 303 -12.99 -20.09 -14.57
C ILE A 303 -13.16 -20.13 -16.09
N ILE A 304 -14.00 -19.25 -16.65
CA ILE A 304 -14.11 -19.08 -18.11
C ILE A 304 -12.77 -18.63 -18.73
N GLY A 305 -12.07 -17.72 -18.03
CA GLY A 305 -10.73 -17.27 -18.46
C GLY A 305 -9.72 -18.43 -18.56
N ILE A 306 -9.73 -19.33 -17.57
CA ILE A 306 -8.87 -20.52 -17.53
C ILE A 306 -9.25 -21.51 -18.66
N GLN A 307 -10.54 -21.68 -18.94
CA GLN A 307 -11.00 -22.49 -20.05
C GLN A 307 -10.55 -21.94 -21.42
N LYS A 308 -10.69 -20.61 -21.61
CA LYS A 308 -10.22 -19.94 -22.85
C LYS A 308 -8.71 -20.11 -23.05
N ALA A 309 -7.95 -20.23 -21.98
CA ALA A 309 -6.51 -20.53 -22.04
C ALA A 309 -6.19 -21.98 -22.43
N GLY A 310 -7.21 -22.84 -22.63
CA GLY A 310 -7.08 -24.20 -23.14
C GLY A 310 -7.20 -25.31 -22.09
N ALA A 311 -7.61 -24.99 -20.86
CA ALA A 311 -7.90 -26.01 -19.87
C ALA A 311 -9.26 -26.68 -20.12
N LYS A 312 -9.30 -27.99 -19.91
CA LYS A 312 -10.54 -28.76 -19.83
C LYS A 312 -11.07 -28.63 -18.41
N ILE A 313 -12.36 -28.25 -18.25
CA ILE A 313 -12.96 -28.02 -16.94
C ILE A 313 -14.22 -28.88 -16.78
N THR A 314 -14.29 -29.63 -15.67
CA THR A 314 -15.47 -30.36 -15.25
C THR A 314 -16.08 -29.63 -14.05
N ILE A 315 -17.31 -29.19 -14.17
CA ILE A 315 -18.09 -28.55 -13.10
C ILE A 315 -18.83 -29.63 -12.31
N ILE A 316 -18.79 -29.52 -10.98
CA ILE A 316 -19.48 -30.39 -10.03
C ILE A 316 -20.33 -29.50 -9.14
N GLU A 317 -21.63 -29.51 -9.30
CA GLU A 317 -22.59 -28.82 -8.43
C GLU A 317 -22.93 -29.75 -7.26
N CYS A 318 -22.70 -29.28 -6.04
CA CYS A 318 -22.83 -30.11 -4.83
C CYS A 318 -23.27 -29.28 -3.62
N ASP A 319 -23.91 -29.97 -2.69
CA ASP A 319 -24.14 -29.56 -1.29
C ASP A 319 -23.79 -30.73 -0.36
N CYS A 320 -24.73 -31.38 0.29
CA CYS A 320 -24.54 -32.68 0.97
C CYS A 320 -24.29 -33.82 0.00
N ALA A 321 -24.67 -33.68 -1.28
CA ALA A 321 -24.57 -34.67 -2.33
C ALA A 321 -24.19 -33.98 -3.66
N ILE A 322 -23.77 -34.77 -4.67
CA ILE A 322 -23.56 -34.25 -6.01
C ILE A 322 -24.90 -34.18 -6.74
N HIS A 323 -25.29 -32.99 -7.17
CA HIS A 323 -26.51 -32.76 -7.92
C HIS A 323 -26.29 -32.91 -9.42
N LYS A 324 -25.18 -32.35 -9.95
CA LYS A 324 -24.92 -32.36 -11.36
C LYS A 324 -23.40 -32.32 -11.62
N VAL A 325 -23.01 -33.09 -12.67
CA VAL A 325 -21.62 -33.05 -13.19
C VAL A 325 -21.68 -32.84 -14.69
N TRP A 326 -20.93 -31.85 -15.19
CA TRP A 326 -20.92 -31.55 -16.60
C TRP A 326 -19.60 -30.88 -17.02
N GLU A 327 -19.30 -30.95 -18.32
CA GLU A 327 -18.08 -30.35 -18.89
C GLU A 327 -18.38 -28.91 -19.32
N LEU A 328 -17.52 -27.96 -18.91
CA LEU A 328 -17.68 -26.56 -19.26
C LEU A 328 -17.44 -26.35 -20.76
N ASN A 329 -18.44 -25.92 -21.47
CA ASN A 329 -18.40 -25.56 -22.87
C ASN A 329 -18.28 -24.05 -23.05
N ARG A 330 -17.74 -23.58 -24.20
CA ARG A 330 -17.53 -22.16 -24.48
C ARG A 330 -18.77 -21.26 -24.41
N LYS A 331 -19.97 -21.85 -24.45
CA LYS A 331 -21.28 -21.17 -24.41
C LYS A 331 -22.00 -21.36 -23.09
N ALA A 332 -21.33 -21.92 -22.07
CA ALA A 332 -21.98 -22.20 -20.79
C ALA A 332 -22.28 -20.90 -20.04
N THR A 333 -23.52 -20.79 -19.58
CA THR A 333 -23.98 -19.75 -18.66
C THR A 333 -23.67 -20.12 -17.23
N LEU A 334 -23.76 -19.17 -16.31
CA LEU A 334 -23.66 -19.39 -14.90
C LEU A 334 -24.69 -20.47 -14.46
N PRO A 335 -24.30 -21.49 -13.69
CA PRO A 335 -25.26 -22.48 -13.19
C PRO A 335 -26.33 -21.81 -12.31
N GLU A 336 -27.58 -22.22 -12.49
CA GLU A 336 -28.63 -21.88 -11.57
C GLU A 336 -28.38 -22.63 -10.25
N LEU A 337 -28.24 -21.88 -9.16
CA LEU A 337 -28.01 -22.46 -7.82
C LEU A 337 -29.28 -23.19 -7.38
N LYS A 338 -29.26 -24.51 -7.47
CA LYS A 338 -30.30 -25.38 -6.92
C LYS A 338 -29.71 -26.07 -5.70
N GLY A 339 -29.95 -25.53 -4.52
CA GLY A 339 -29.49 -26.12 -3.27
C GLY A 339 -30.05 -25.35 -2.09
N GLY A 340 -29.94 -25.88 -0.90
CA GLY A 340 -30.46 -25.34 0.36
C GLY A 340 -30.19 -26.28 1.53
N GLY A 341 -29.43 -27.35 1.28
CA GLY A 341 -28.98 -28.32 2.29
C GLY A 341 -27.67 -27.88 2.98
N GLY A 342 -27.25 -28.68 3.97
CA GLY A 342 -25.91 -28.50 4.56
C GLY A 342 -24.81 -28.89 3.60
N THR A 343 -23.54 -28.60 3.93
CA THR A 343 -22.36 -28.86 3.08
C THR A 343 -21.62 -30.13 3.53
N ASN A 344 -21.26 -31.01 2.58
CA ASN A 344 -20.34 -32.14 2.80
C ASN A 344 -19.33 -32.24 1.65
N PHE A 345 -18.05 -32.32 1.99
CA PHE A 345 -16.97 -32.37 1.02
C PHE A 345 -16.65 -33.78 0.50
N ASP A 346 -16.96 -34.81 1.26
CA ASP A 346 -16.62 -36.22 0.94
C ASP A 346 -17.22 -36.77 -0.36
N PRO A 347 -18.46 -36.42 -0.77
CA PRO A 347 -19.04 -36.88 -2.02
C PRO A 347 -18.22 -36.48 -3.23
N VAL A 348 -17.77 -35.21 -3.28
CA VAL A 348 -16.95 -34.69 -4.38
C VAL A 348 -15.59 -35.37 -4.43
N ILE A 349 -14.93 -35.54 -3.29
CA ILE A 349 -13.63 -36.21 -3.19
C ILE A 349 -13.76 -37.67 -3.62
N THR A 350 -14.84 -38.35 -3.19
CA THR A 350 -15.13 -39.72 -3.61
C THR A 350 -15.34 -39.81 -5.13
N TRP A 351 -16.07 -38.88 -5.70
CA TRP A 351 -16.30 -38.82 -7.14
C TRP A 351 -14.99 -38.65 -7.92
N ILE A 352 -14.12 -37.71 -7.50
CA ILE A 352 -12.81 -37.49 -8.11
C ILE A 352 -11.96 -38.75 -8.02
N ASN A 353 -11.94 -39.42 -6.87
CA ASN A 353 -11.18 -40.64 -6.63
C ASN A 353 -11.67 -41.83 -7.49
N LYS A 354 -12.97 -41.93 -7.75
CA LYS A 354 -13.55 -42.95 -8.64
C LYS A 354 -13.29 -42.66 -10.11
N ASN A 355 -13.19 -41.40 -10.50
CA ASN A 355 -13.03 -40.96 -11.91
C ASN A 355 -11.60 -40.58 -12.28
N ARG A 356 -10.58 -41.28 -11.75
CA ARG A 356 -9.15 -41.04 -12.06
C ARG A 356 -8.81 -41.15 -13.55
N ASN A 357 -9.57 -41.97 -14.28
CA ASN A 357 -9.47 -42.16 -15.73
C ASN A 357 -9.70 -40.89 -16.53
N LEU A 358 -10.45 -39.92 -15.99
CA LEU A 358 -10.66 -38.61 -16.62
C LEU A 358 -9.37 -37.75 -16.62
N GLY A 359 -8.35 -38.14 -15.87
CA GLY A 359 -7.06 -37.46 -15.84
C GLY A 359 -7.11 -36.09 -15.15
N ILE A 360 -8.03 -35.86 -14.22
CA ILE A 360 -8.13 -34.63 -13.44
C ILE A 360 -6.81 -34.40 -12.68
N GLY A 361 -6.19 -33.27 -12.91
CA GLY A 361 -4.92 -32.91 -12.31
C GLY A 361 -5.05 -32.13 -10.98
N GLY A 362 -6.20 -31.49 -10.75
CA GLY A 362 -6.53 -30.77 -9.53
C GLY A 362 -7.98 -30.41 -9.44
N CYS A 363 -8.42 -30.05 -8.23
CA CYS A 363 -9.79 -29.59 -7.95
C CYS A 363 -9.74 -28.20 -7.35
N VAL A 364 -10.59 -27.30 -7.82
CA VAL A 364 -10.90 -26.02 -7.18
C VAL A 364 -12.27 -26.17 -6.52
N TYR A 365 -12.30 -25.98 -5.22
CA TYR A 365 -13.53 -26.10 -4.43
C TYR A 365 -13.98 -24.71 -3.99
N PHE A 366 -15.15 -24.27 -4.45
CA PHE A 366 -15.75 -22.99 -4.12
C PHE A 366 -16.82 -23.20 -3.04
N THR A 367 -16.61 -22.69 -1.83
CA THR A 367 -17.44 -22.91 -0.64
C THR A 367 -17.24 -21.78 0.38
N ASP A 368 -18.17 -21.60 1.31
CA ASP A 368 -17.99 -20.75 2.48
C ASP A 368 -17.13 -21.41 3.58
N GLY A 369 -16.89 -22.71 3.46
CA GLY A 369 -16.08 -23.49 4.37
C GLY A 369 -16.79 -23.98 5.62
N TYR A 370 -18.07 -23.72 5.80
CA TYR A 370 -18.85 -24.18 6.95
C TYR A 370 -19.30 -25.64 6.79
N ALA A 371 -18.35 -26.57 6.89
CA ALA A 371 -18.62 -27.99 6.87
C ALA A 371 -17.60 -28.78 7.70
N ALA A 372 -17.93 -30.01 8.03
CA ALA A 372 -17.01 -30.91 8.69
C ALA A 372 -15.78 -31.19 7.79
N LYS A 373 -14.63 -31.32 8.42
CA LYS A 373 -13.37 -31.65 7.72
C LYS A 373 -13.53 -32.95 6.91
N PRO A 374 -13.09 -32.99 5.63
CA PRO A 374 -13.22 -34.17 4.82
C PRO A 374 -12.49 -35.36 5.44
N THR A 375 -13.15 -36.51 5.45
CA THR A 375 -12.59 -37.76 6.00
C THR A 375 -11.80 -38.54 4.96
N ILE A 376 -12.08 -38.29 3.66
CA ILE A 376 -11.51 -39.01 2.53
C ILE A 376 -10.33 -38.22 1.96
N LYS A 377 -9.19 -38.91 1.77
CA LYS A 377 -8.02 -38.31 1.14
C LYS A 377 -8.22 -38.16 -0.37
N PRO A 378 -8.07 -36.95 -0.94
CA PRO A 378 -8.20 -36.73 -2.37
C PRO A 378 -7.03 -37.30 -3.16
N SER A 379 -7.31 -37.82 -4.38
CA SER A 379 -6.28 -38.32 -5.30
C SER A 379 -5.57 -37.24 -6.10
N CYS A 380 -6.05 -36.00 -6.04
CA CYS A 380 -5.42 -34.83 -6.66
C CYS A 380 -5.34 -33.66 -5.64
N SER A 381 -4.56 -32.64 -5.99
CA SER A 381 -4.49 -31.42 -5.16
C SER A 381 -5.81 -30.67 -5.18
N ILE A 382 -6.27 -30.21 -4.02
CA ILE A 382 -7.46 -29.34 -3.88
C ILE A 382 -7.01 -27.94 -3.54
N LEU A 383 -7.58 -26.95 -4.22
CA LEU A 383 -7.51 -25.54 -3.87
C LEU A 383 -8.87 -25.12 -3.34
N TRP A 384 -8.92 -24.79 -2.07
CA TRP A 384 -10.13 -24.30 -1.42
C TRP A 384 -10.27 -22.80 -1.66
N THR A 385 -11.36 -22.41 -2.22
CA THR A 385 -11.68 -21.02 -2.55
C THR A 385 -12.85 -20.59 -1.69
N LEU A 386 -12.53 -19.92 -0.58
CA LEU A 386 -13.49 -19.51 0.43
C LEU A 386 -14.10 -18.15 0.11
N TYR A 387 -15.41 -17.98 0.34
CA TYR A 387 -16.12 -16.72 0.15
C TYR A 387 -17.02 -16.42 1.36
N GLY A 388 -17.32 -15.13 1.58
CA GLY A 388 -18.41 -14.64 2.42
C GLY A 388 -18.34 -14.90 3.92
N ALA A 389 -17.25 -15.43 4.47
CA ALA A 389 -17.14 -15.71 5.90
C ALA A 389 -16.52 -14.53 6.64
N ASP A 390 -17.22 -13.97 7.63
CA ASP A 390 -16.68 -13.05 8.63
C ASP A 390 -15.67 -13.75 9.55
N GLU A 391 -15.79 -15.08 9.71
CA GLU A 391 -14.92 -15.94 10.49
C GLU A 391 -13.89 -16.68 9.63
N ASP A 392 -12.73 -16.99 10.22
CA ASP A 392 -11.69 -17.75 9.55
C ASP A 392 -11.97 -19.25 9.54
N THR A 393 -12.66 -19.71 8.48
CA THR A 393 -12.96 -21.14 8.26
C THR A 393 -11.82 -21.92 7.61
N SER A 394 -10.66 -21.27 7.34
CA SER A 394 -9.53 -21.93 6.69
C SER A 394 -8.95 -23.11 7.48
N HIS A 395 -9.17 -23.17 8.79
CA HIS A 395 -8.76 -24.28 9.67
C HIS A 395 -9.63 -25.54 9.48
N LEU A 396 -10.81 -25.41 8.90
CA LEU A 396 -11.75 -26.53 8.66
C LEU A 396 -11.40 -27.33 7.42
N VAL A 397 -10.60 -26.79 6.51
CA VAL A 397 -10.24 -27.43 5.24
C VAL A 397 -8.74 -27.74 5.16
N PRO A 398 -8.35 -28.92 4.63
CA PRO A 398 -6.96 -29.29 4.53
C PRO A 398 -6.32 -28.77 3.26
N GLY A 399 -5.11 -28.21 3.33
CA GLY A 399 -4.31 -27.89 2.16
C GLY A 399 -4.24 -26.41 1.81
N LYS A 400 -4.29 -26.11 0.50
CA LYS A 400 -4.14 -24.72 0.01
C LYS A 400 -5.51 -24.01 0.03
N VAL A 401 -5.54 -22.86 0.68
CA VAL A 401 -6.74 -22.03 0.81
C VAL A 401 -6.50 -20.65 0.19
N ILE A 402 -7.49 -20.14 -0.50
CA ILE A 402 -7.57 -18.73 -0.94
C ILE A 402 -8.94 -18.16 -0.56
N ARG A 403 -8.99 -16.84 -0.37
CA ARG A 403 -10.23 -16.13 -0.09
C ARG A 403 -10.58 -15.19 -1.23
N ILE A 404 -11.86 -15.15 -1.57
CA ILE A 404 -12.48 -14.18 -2.48
C ILE A 404 -13.15 -13.13 -1.60
N GLU A 405 -12.69 -11.90 -1.74
CA GLU A 405 -13.27 -10.71 -1.11
C GLU A 405 -14.12 -9.94 -2.13
#